data_7c9289d610a88023e56c1a15772c13c2
#
_entry.id   7c9289d610a88023e56c1a15772c13c2
#
_cell.length_a   1.000
_cell.length_b   1.000
_cell.length_c   1.000
_cell.angle_alpha   90.00
_cell.angle_beta   90.00
_cell.angle_gamma   90.00
#
_symmetry.space_group_name_H-M   'P 1'
#
loop_
_entity.id
_entity.type
_entity.pdbx_description
1 polymer ?
#
loop_
_entity_poly.entity_id
_entity_poly.type
_entity_poly.pdbx_seq_one_letter_code
_entity_poly.pdbx_strand_id
1 'polypeptide(L)'
;MRNLVKYILHNYFRSNRYFPLLAIFIMMIFISYSYKPNPIVDSYSITALYLFFISALLCVSVFSTESSVQKDVTLIHTGSVPVYYLSKLLSVWLISFVLVLFAFLYPIIFGMFGESVTLQVGFFTFMNHLLLASLGICVGSFFTKDFMKSTINAIGGLWFVLLLSIPFDSLAEMLPVLVRPILWILPPSIHTIKSLESWNQTTVDFNFLLPFIWIIVYCSILLFLFFTLLKKIER
;
A
#
# COMPACT_ATOMS: atom_id res chain seq x y z
N MET A 1 22.93 3.45 2.96
CA MET A 1 21.50 3.43 2.64
C MET A 1 21.21 3.86 1.18
N ARG A 2 21.55 5.08 0.72
CA ARG A 2 21.29 5.54 -0.67
C ARG A 2 21.79 4.58 -1.76
N ASN A 3 23.03 4.10 -1.66
CA ASN A 3 23.61 3.17 -2.64
C ASN A 3 22.91 1.81 -2.62
N LEU A 4 22.44 1.36 -1.46
CA LEU A 4 21.70 0.10 -1.33
C LEU A 4 20.31 0.21 -1.97
N VAL A 5 19.59 1.30 -1.75
CA VAL A 5 18.30 1.58 -2.44
C VAL A 5 18.50 1.59 -3.96
N LYS A 6 19.55 2.27 -4.45
CA LYS A 6 19.87 2.29 -5.88
C LYS A 6 20.16 0.89 -6.43
N TYR A 7 20.90 0.07 -5.68
CA TYR A 7 21.17 -1.33 -6.04
C TYR A 7 19.88 -2.15 -6.12
N ILE A 8 19.01 -2.06 -5.09
CA ILE A 8 17.74 -2.80 -5.04
C ILE A 8 16.85 -2.42 -6.21
N LEU A 9 16.68 -1.12 -6.48
CA LEU A 9 15.88 -0.63 -7.61
C LEU A 9 16.44 -1.11 -8.94
N HIS A 10 17.77 -0.99 -9.15
CA HIS A 10 18.41 -1.44 -10.38
C HIS A 10 18.22 -2.96 -10.60
N ASN A 11 18.42 -3.76 -9.56
CA ASN A 11 18.22 -5.21 -9.61
C ASN A 11 16.76 -5.57 -9.90
N TYR A 12 15.82 -4.87 -9.27
CA TYR A 12 14.39 -5.09 -9.49
C TYR A 12 13.96 -4.75 -10.92
N PHE A 13 14.38 -3.60 -11.46
CA PHE A 13 14.07 -3.22 -12.83
C PHE A 13 14.72 -4.16 -13.85
N ARG A 14 15.94 -4.63 -13.60
CA ARG A 14 16.61 -5.61 -14.48
C ARG A 14 15.92 -6.98 -14.48
N SER A 15 15.21 -7.33 -13.39
CA SER A 15 14.51 -8.62 -13.27
C SER A 15 13.22 -8.71 -14.08
N ASN A 16 12.70 -7.61 -14.63
CA ASN A 16 11.41 -7.47 -15.31
C ASN A 16 10.18 -7.91 -14.50
N ARG A 17 10.33 -8.21 -13.20
CA ARG A 17 9.22 -8.66 -12.34
C ARG A 17 8.19 -7.56 -12.04
N TYR A 18 8.56 -6.32 -12.25
CA TYR A 18 7.66 -5.17 -12.10
C TYR A 18 6.60 -5.11 -13.21
N PHE A 19 6.94 -5.60 -14.41
CA PHE A 19 6.12 -5.39 -15.61
C PHE A 19 4.66 -5.88 -15.47
N PRO A 20 4.37 -7.12 -15.02
CA PRO A 20 2.99 -7.57 -14.89
C PRO A 20 2.17 -6.72 -13.91
N LEU A 21 2.78 -6.33 -12.77
CA LEU A 21 2.11 -5.54 -11.75
C LEU A 21 1.79 -4.12 -12.25
N LEU A 22 2.75 -3.48 -12.94
CA LEU A 22 2.55 -2.17 -13.54
C LEU A 22 1.52 -2.22 -14.67
N ALA A 23 1.58 -3.24 -15.54
CA ALA A 23 0.63 -3.39 -16.63
C ALA A 23 -0.80 -3.54 -16.12
N ILE A 24 -1.01 -4.40 -15.10
CA ILE A 24 -2.31 -4.57 -14.46
C ILE A 24 -2.78 -3.24 -13.85
N PHE A 25 -1.92 -2.53 -13.13
CA PHE A 25 -2.28 -1.26 -12.50
C PHE A 25 -2.69 -0.19 -13.53
N ILE A 26 -1.90 -0.02 -14.58
CA ILE A 26 -2.19 0.95 -15.65
C ILE A 26 -3.49 0.58 -16.35
N MET A 27 -3.73 -0.71 -16.63
CA MET A 27 -4.97 -1.19 -17.23
C MET A 27 -6.17 -0.90 -16.33
N MET A 28 -6.07 -1.12 -15.01
CA MET A 28 -7.13 -0.79 -14.04
C MET A 28 -7.45 0.70 -14.04
N ILE A 29 -6.44 1.57 -14.08
CA ILE A 29 -6.62 3.03 -14.18
C ILE A 29 -7.35 3.38 -15.49
N PHE A 30 -6.94 2.85 -16.63
CA PHE A 30 -7.58 3.13 -17.91
C PHE A 30 -9.03 2.64 -17.96
N ILE A 31 -9.34 1.48 -17.38
CA ILE A 31 -10.72 0.96 -17.28
C ILE A 31 -11.56 1.88 -16.40
N SER A 32 -11.05 2.32 -15.24
CA SER A 32 -11.77 3.21 -14.32
C SER A 32 -12.11 4.56 -14.97
N TYR A 33 -11.25 5.05 -15.85
CA TYR A 33 -11.44 6.32 -16.56
C TYR A 33 -11.85 6.14 -18.04
N SER A 34 -12.52 5.04 -18.38
CA SER A 34 -12.94 4.76 -19.76
C SER A 34 -14.09 5.65 -20.26
N TYR A 35 -14.83 6.28 -19.36
CA TYR A 35 -15.94 7.20 -19.67
C TYR A 35 -15.74 8.55 -18.98
N LYS A 36 -16.48 9.57 -19.42
CA LYS A 36 -16.51 10.93 -18.87
C LYS A 36 -17.97 11.41 -18.78
N PRO A 37 -18.30 12.24 -17.79
CA PRO A 37 -17.50 12.69 -16.64
C PRO A 37 -17.49 11.66 -15.49
N ASN A 38 -16.41 11.63 -14.72
CA ASN A 38 -16.31 10.83 -13.51
C ASN A 38 -16.48 11.69 -12.26
N PRO A 39 -17.08 11.17 -11.16
CA PRO A 39 -17.07 11.82 -9.86
C PRO A 39 -15.65 11.83 -9.28
N ILE A 40 -15.22 12.96 -8.70
CA ILE A 40 -13.83 13.14 -8.27
C ILE A 40 -13.47 12.20 -7.12
N VAL A 41 -14.24 12.28 -6.01
CA VAL A 41 -13.92 11.57 -4.77
C VAL A 41 -14.02 10.06 -4.95
N ASP A 42 -15.09 9.56 -5.57
CA ASP A 42 -15.32 8.12 -5.76
C ASP A 42 -14.25 7.51 -6.66
N SER A 43 -13.88 8.21 -7.75
CA SER A 43 -12.85 7.75 -8.66
C SER A 43 -11.48 7.67 -7.98
N TYR A 44 -11.12 8.68 -7.20
CA TYR A 44 -9.88 8.68 -6.41
C TYR A 44 -9.90 7.64 -5.30
N SER A 45 -11.05 7.37 -4.69
CA SER A 45 -11.23 6.32 -3.69
C SER A 45 -10.93 4.93 -4.26
N ILE A 46 -11.47 4.63 -5.44
CA ILE A 46 -11.23 3.38 -6.15
C ILE A 46 -9.75 3.24 -6.54
N THR A 47 -9.14 4.29 -7.10
CA THR A 47 -7.73 4.22 -7.52
C THR A 47 -6.76 4.16 -6.35
N ALA A 48 -7.10 4.74 -5.20
CA ALA A 48 -6.35 4.58 -3.96
C ALA A 48 -6.44 3.14 -3.41
N LEU A 49 -7.59 2.47 -3.56
CA LEU A 49 -7.73 1.07 -3.22
C LEU A 49 -6.87 0.18 -4.14
N TYR A 50 -6.80 0.48 -5.44
CA TYR A 50 -5.87 -0.23 -6.35
C TYR A 50 -4.41 -0.09 -5.90
N LEU A 51 -4.01 1.10 -5.44
CA LEU A 51 -2.66 1.32 -4.90
C LEU A 51 -2.39 0.49 -3.65
N PHE A 52 -3.36 0.34 -2.76
CA PHE A 52 -3.24 -0.54 -1.60
C PHE A 52 -2.88 -1.98 -2.01
N PHE A 53 -3.61 -2.55 -2.97
CA PHE A 53 -3.34 -3.90 -3.48
C PHE A 53 -2.00 -4.00 -4.20
N ILE A 54 -1.75 -3.10 -5.15
CA ILE A 54 -0.54 -3.14 -5.98
C ILE A 54 0.72 -2.90 -5.15
N SER A 55 0.69 -1.98 -4.18
CA SER A 55 1.84 -1.70 -3.32
C SER A 55 2.18 -2.88 -2.41
N ALA A 56 1.17 -3.62 -1.94
CA ALA A 56 1.37 -4.86 -1.19
C ALA A 56 2.03 -5.95 -2.05
N LEU A 57 1.55 -6.14 -3.28
CA LEU A 57 2.14 -7.09 -4.22
C LEU A 57 3.54 -6.68 -4.67
N LEU A 58 3.79 -5.37 -4.89
CA LEU A 58 5.12 -4.84 -5.18
C LEU A 58 6.10 -5.12 -4.03
N CYS A 59 5.65 -5.00 -2.79
CA CYS A 59 6.48 -5.34 -1.63
C CYS A 59 6.94 -6.79 -1.69
N VAL A 60 6.02 -7.73 -1.86
CA VAL A 60 6.37 -9.17 -1.99
C VAL A 60 7.27 -9.42 -3.20
N SER A 61 7.02 -8.75 -4.32
CA SER A 61 7.80 -8.90 -5.56
C SER A 61 9.24 -8.42 -5.39
N VAL A 62 9.46 -7.22 -4.83
CA VAL A 62 10.79 -6.66 -4.57
C VAL A 62 11.58 -7.54 -3.59
N PHE A 63 10.95 -7.99 -2.50
CA PHE A 63 11.59 -8.87 -1.52
C PHE A 63 11.95 -10.24 -2.10
N SER A 64 11.22 -10.70 -3.11
CA SER A 64 11.46 -11.98 -3.79
C SER A 64 12.51 -11.91 -4.90
N THR A 65 13.05 -10.73 -5.22
CA THR A 65 13.98 -10.56 -6.34
C THR A 65 15.35 -11.17 -6.06
N GLU A 66 15.83 -11.04 -4.84
CA GLU A 66 17.13 -11.59 -4.44
C GLU A 66 17.02 -13.08 -4.09
N SER A 67 18.03 -13.85 -4.45
CA SER A 67 18.23 -15.21 -3.94
C SER A 67 18.72 -15.17 -2.48
N SER A 68 18.63 -16.30 -1.76
CA SER A 68 19.14 -16.39 -0.38
C SER A 68 20.62 -16.01 -0.29
N VAL A 69 21.44 -16.52 -1.20
CA VAL A 69 22.88 -16.22 -1.24
C VAL A 69 23.15 -14.72 -1.48
N GLN A 70 22.42 -14.09 -2.41
CA GLN A 70 22.54 -12.64 -2.63
C GLN A 70 22.15 -11.83 -1.40
N LYS A 71 21.08 -12.25 -0.70
CA LYS A 71 20.64 -11.63 0.56
C LYS A 71 21.76 -11.66 1.58
N ASP A 72 22.37 -12.84 1.80
CA ASP A 72 23.42 -13.03 2.82
C ASP A 72 24.65 -12.16 2.50
N VAL A 73 25.09 -12.14 1.25
CA VAL A 73 26.20 -11.28 0.79
C VAL A 73 25.86 -9.80 1.00
N THR A 74 24.65 -9.39 0.65
CA THR A 74 24.22 -7.99 0.81
C THR A 74 24.12 -7.58 2.28
N LEU A 75 23.65 -8.50 3.15
CA LEU A 75 23.60 -8.28 4.60
C LEU A 75 24.98 -8.09 5.21
N ILE A 76 25.95 -8.97 4.83
CA ILE A 76 27.34 -8.85 5.30
C ILE A 76 27.93 -7.50 4.89
N HIS A 77 27.75 -7.07 3.65
CA HIS A 77 28.25 -5.76 3.16
C HIS A 77 27.54 -4.57 3.81
N THR A 78 26.28 -4.72 4.18
CA THR A 78 25.51 -3.65 4.83
C THR A 78 25.88 -3.53 6.31
N GLY A 79 26.28 -4.61 6.96
CA GLY A 79 26.63 -4.67 8.37
C GLY A 79 25.46 -4.40 9.35
N SER A 80 24.23 -4.24 8.82
CA SER A 80 23.07 -3.92 9.64
C SER A 80 21.77 -4.44 9.00
N VAL A 81 21.14 -5.39 9.67
CA VAL A 81 19.84 -5.97 9.27
C VAL A 81 18.75 -4.89 9.12
N PRO A 82 18.55 -3.97 10.09
CA PRO A 82 17.53 -2.94 9.94
C PRO A 82 17.76 -2.02 8.73
N VAL A 83 18.99 -1.65 8.44
CA VAL A 83 19.34 -0.78 7.29
C VAL A 83 19.02 -1.49 5.97
N TYR A 84 19.30 -2.78 5.89
CA TYR A 84 18.98 -3.59 4.71
C TYR A 84 17.47 -3.62 4.43
N TYR A 85 16.66 -4.00 5.42
CA TYR A 85 15.21 -4.10 5.26
C TYR A 85 14.53 -2.74 5.07
N LEU A 86 15.01 -1.71 5.77
CA LEU A 86 14.52 -0.34 5.56
C LEU A 86 14.81 0.14 4.13
N SER A 87 15.97 -0.23 3.57
CA SER A 87 16.30 0.11 2.18
C SER A 87 15.39 -0.61 1.18
N LYS A 88 14.97 -1.86 1.45
CA LYS A 88 13.96 -2.57 0.66
C LYS A 88 12.60 -1.89 0.72
N LEU A 89 12.10 -1.61 1.93
CA LEU A 89 10.82 -0.92 2.11
C LEU A 89 10.81 0.45 1.43
N LEU A 90 11.90 1.21 1.57
CA LEU A 90 12.04 2.51 0.89
C LEU A 90 12.06 2.38 -0.63
N SER A 91 12.68 1.32 -1.16
CA SER A 91 12.68 1.05 -2.61
C SER A 91 11.28 0.77 -3.13
N VAL A 92 10.48 -0.02 -2.39
CA VAL A 92 9.07 -0.28 -2.73
C VAL A 92 8.26 1.01 -2.64
N TRP A 93 8.48 1.81 -1.60
CA TRP A 93 7.78 3.08 -1.40
C TRP A 93 8.06 4.07 -2.54
N LEU A 94 9.31 4.15 -3.03
CA LEU A 94 9.65 5.00 -4.17
C LEU A 94 8.94 4.57 -5.46
N ILE A 95 8.85 3.26 -5.73
CA ILE A 95 8.10 2.74 -6.88
C ILE A 95 6.62 3.06 -6.72
N SER A 96 6.05 2.78 -5.55
CA SER A 96 4.63 3.06 -5.26
C SER A 96 4.31 4.56 -5.34
N PHE A 97 5.24 5.43 -4.91
CA PHE A 97 5.08 6.88 -5.03
C PHE A 97 4.93 7.35 -6.50
N VAL A 98 5.69 6.75 -7.43
CA VAL A 98 5.52 7.03 -8.87
C VAL A 98 4.13 6.59 -9.34
N LEU A 99 3.62 5.46 -8.84
CA LEU A 99 2.26 5.01 -9.17
C LEU A 99 1.18 5.92 -8.56
N VAL A 100 1.41 6.42 -7.34
CA VAL A 100 0.53 7.43 -6.71
C VAL A 100 0.46 8.69 -7.57
N LEU A 101 1.61 9.20 -8.02
CA LEU A 101 1.64 10.37 -8.90
C LEU A 101 0.90 10.11 -10.22
N PHE A 102 1.09 8.94 -10.80
CA PHE A 102 0.38 8.57 -12.04
C PHE A 102 -1.14 8.49 -11.81
N ALA A 103 -1.61 7.80 -10.78
CA ALA A 103 -3.04 7.67 -10.47
C ALA A 103 -3.71 9.00 -10.18
N PHE A 104 -3.00 9.91 -9.51
CA PHE A 104 -3.51 11.23 -9.14
C PHE A 104 -3.51 12.20 -10.31
N LEU A 105 -2.43 12.27 -11.09
CA LEU A 105 -2.27 13.24 -12.16
C LEU A 105 -3.00 12.84 -13.44
N TYR A 106 -3.10 11.56 -13.75
CA TYR A 106 -3.72 11.07 -14.97
C TYR A 106 -5.12 11.65 -15.21
N PRO A 107 -6.09 11.54 -14.28
CA PRO A 107 -7.43 12.06 -14.52
C PRO A 107 -7.50 13.58 -14.63
N ILE A 108 -6.60 14.30 -13.97
CA ILE A 108 -6.51 15.76 -14.06
C ILE A 108 -6.02 16.18 -15.45
N ILE A 109 -4.89 15.60 -15.90
CA ILE A 109 -4.24 15.94 -17.18
C ILE A 109 -5.16 15.63 -18.37
N PHE A 110 -5.87 14.51 -18.33
CA PHE A 110 -6.76 14.08 -19.41
C PHE A 110 -8.21 14.58 -19.25
N GLY A 111 -8.48 15.44 -18.25
CA GLY A 111 -9.80 16.04 -18.02
C GLY A 111 -10.89 14.98 -17.85
N MET A 112 -10.68 13.98 -16.99
CA MET A 112 -11.61 12.87 -16.80
C MET A 112 -12.77 13.22 -15.87
N PHE A 113 -12.67 14.31 -15.12
CA PHE A 113 -13.69 14.79 -14.18
C PHE A 113 -14.67 15.75 -14.83
N GLY A 114 -15.89 15.82 -14.31
CA GLY A 114 -16.92 16.78 -14.73
C GLY A 114 -16.69 18.18 -14.21
N GLU A 115 -15.92 18.30 -13.13
CA GLU A 115 -15.64 19.55 -12.43
C GLU A 115 -14.13 19.70 -12.17
N SER A 116 -13.69 20.92 -11.83
CA SER A 116 -12.31 21.17 -11.45
C SER A 116 -12.03 20.64 -10.04
N VAL A 117 -10.90 19.93 -9.87
CA VAL A 117 -10.46 19.46 -8.56
C VAL A 117 -10.03 20.64 -7.70
N THR A 118 -10.76 20.91 -6.62
CA THR A 118 -10.37 21.96 -5.67
C THR A 118 -9.07 21.57 -4.94
N LEU A 119 -8.30 22.56 -4.50
CA LEU A 119 -7.04 22.31 -3.79
C LEU A 119 -7.23 21.41 -2.56
N GLN A 120 -8.33 21.62 -1.83
CA GLN A 120 -8.63 20.86 -0.62
C GLN A 120 -8.96 19.39 -0.91
N VAL A 121 -9.83 19.13 -1.89
CA VAL A 121 -10.16 17.78 -2.34
C VAL A 121 -8.91 17.08 -2.90
N GLY A 122 -8.13 17.79 -3.73
CA GLY A 122 -6.88 17.27 -4.28
C GLY A 122 -5.88 16.88 -3.19
N PHE A 123 -5.73 17.69 -2.15
CA PHE A 123 -4.82 17.39 -1.03
C PHE A 123 -5.24 16.12 -0.28
N PHE A 124 -6.50 16.01 0.14
CA PHE A 124 -6.94 14.86 0.92
C PHE A 124 -7.01 13.57 0.11
N THR A 125 -7.42 13.63 -1.15
CA THR A 125 -7.39 12.47 -2.04
C THR A 125 -5.95 12.02 -2.33
N PHE A 126 -5.01 12.93 -2.54
CA PHE A 126 -3.59 12.61 -2.69
C PHE A 126 -3.01 11.97 -1.42
N MET A 127 -3.33 12.51 -0.23
CA MET A 127 -2.94 11.92 1.05
C MET A 127 -3.51 10.51 1.22
N ASN A 128 -4.76 10.29 0.82
CA ASN A 128 -5.38 8.96 0.84
C ASN A 128 -4.60 7.95 -0.03
N HIS A 129 -4.20 8.34 -1.25
CA HIS A 129 -3.37 7.50 -2.13
C HIS A 129 -2.04 7.12 -1.47
N LEU A 130 -1.34 8.09 -0.86
CA LEU A 130 -0.07 7.85 -0.16
C LEU A 130 -0.24 6.92 1.04
N LEU A 131 -1.28 7.14 1.83
CA LEU A 131 -1.52 6.35 3.03
C LEU A 131 -1.91 4.92 2.69
N LEU A 132 -2.79 4.72 1.71
CA LEU A 132 -3.19 3.38 1.29
C LEU A 132 -2.04 2.62 0.60
N ALA A 133 -1.22 3.29 -0.21
CA ALA A 133 0.00 2.69 -0.74
C ALA A 133 0.98 2.28 0.38
N SER A 134 1.18 3.13 1.38
CA SER A 134 2.04 2.83 2.54
C SER A 134 1.48 1.68 3.38
N LEU A 135 0.17 1.64 3.61
CA LEU A 135 -0.52 0.56 4.29
C LEU A 135 -0.32 -0.77 3.56
N GLY A 136 -0.47 -0.78 2.22
CA GLY A 136 -0.21 -1.95 1.39
C GLY A 136 1.22 -2.47 1.55
N ILE A 137 2.22 -1.59 1.54
CA ILE A 137 3.62 -1.95 1.76
C ILE A 137 3.82 -2.58 3.14
N CYS A 138 3.28 -1.96 4.19
CA CYS A 138 3.39 -2.47 5.56
C CYS A 138 2.77 -3.87 5.69
N VAL A 139 1.57 -4.08 5.13
CA VAL A 139 0.91 -5.40 5.13
C VAL A 139 1.71 -6.40 4.31
N GLY A 140 2.11 -6.04 3.09
CA GLY A 140 2.87 -6.90 2.17
C GLY A 140 4.20 -7.38 2.75
N SER A 141 4.83 -6.58 3.64
CA SER A 141 6.11 -6.92 4.25
C SER A 141 6.07 -8.20 5.09
N PHE A 142 4.93 -8.55 5.68
CA PHE A 142 4.76 -9.79 6.47
C PHE A 142 4.56 -11.04 5.61
N PHE A 143 4.24 -10.88 4.33
CA PHE A 143 4.01 -11.98 3.38
C PHE A 143 5.21 -12.19 2.45
N THR A 144 6.40 -11.87 2.92
CA THR A 144 7.65 -12.05 2.19
C THR A 144 8.30 -13.40 2.51
N LYS A 145 9.29 -13.79 1.72
CA LYS A 145 10.05 -15.06 1.92
C LYS A 145 10.74 -15.14 3.27
N ASP A 146 10.98 -14.00 3.92
CA ASP A 146 11.64 -13.94 5.22
C ASP A 146 10.73 -14.47 6.35
N PHE A 147 9.41 -14.39 6.16
CA PHE A 147 8.42 -14.88 7.13
C PHE A 147 7.67 -16.13 6.64
N MET A 148 7.51 -16.29 5.34
CA MET A 148 6.71 -17.37 4.74
C MET A 148 7.58 -18.29 3.89
N LYS A 149 7.70 -19.57 4.28
CA LYS A 149 8.47 -20.57 3.53
C LYS A 149 7.88 -20.89 2.16
N SER A 150 6.55 -20.90 2.04
CA SER A 150 5.83 -21.18 0.79
C SER A 150 5.36 -19.89 0.11
N THR A 151 5.75 -19.69 -1.15
CA THR A 151 5.30 -18.56 -1.97
C THR A 151 3.79 -18.57 -2.19
N ILE A 152 3.18 -19.76 -2.34
CA ILE A 152 1.73 -19.90 -2.51
C ILE A 152 0.99 -19.43 -1.26
N ASN A 153 1.46 -19.85 -0.08
CA ASN A 153 0.86 -19.44 1.19
C ASN A 153 1.05 -17.94 1.44
N ALA A 154 2.20 -17.38 1.05
CA ALA A 154 2.46 -15.96 1.16
C ALA A 154 1.48 -15.14 0.30
N ILE A 155 1.35 -15.49 -0.98
CA ILE A 155 0.44 -14.79 -1.90
C ILE A 155 -1.01 -15.01 -1.50
N GLY A 156 -1.42 -16.25 -1.20
CA GLY A 156 -2.78 -16.57 -0.78
C GLY A 156 -3.18 -15.88 0.53
N GLY A 157 -2.30 -15.88 1.53
CA GLY A 157 -2.50 -15.19 2.79
C GLY A 157 -2.58 -13.66 2.62
N LEU A 158 -1.73 -13.10 1.77
CA LEU A 158 -1.78 -11.68 1.44
C LEU A 158 -3.13 -11.31 0.82
N TRP A 159 -3.56 -12.02 -0.24
CA TRP A 159 -4.86 -11.77 -0.86
C TRP A 159 -6.02 -11.91 0.13
N PHE A 160 -5.97 -12.92 0.99
CA PHE A 160 -6.99 -13.13 2.02
C PHE A 160 -7.12 -11.91 2.95
N VAL A 161 -6.00 -11.40 3.47
CA VAL A 161 -6.00 -10.21 4.35
C VAL A 161 -6.46 -8.95 3.61
N LEU A 162 -5.96 -8.73 2.37
CA LEU A 162 -6.33 -7.57 1.57
C LEU A 162 -7.83 -7.56 1.24
N LEU A 163 -8.38 -8.70 0.82
CA LEU A 163 -9.80 -8.82 0.48
C LEU A 163 -10.71 -8.70 1.70
N LEU A 164 -10.31 -9.27 2.86
CA LEU A 164 -11.08 -9.13 4.10
C LEU A 164 -11.09 -7.71 4.65
N SER A 165 -10.11 -6.87 4.29
CA SER A 165 -10.07 -5.48 4.75
C SER A 165 -11.15 -4.58 4.12
N ILE A 166 -11.75 -5.00 2.98
CA ILE A 166 -12.75 -4.21 2.27
C ILE A 166 -14.12 -4.27 2.97
N PRO A 167 -14.72 -5.44 3.27
CA PRO A 167 -16.04 -5.52 3.89
C PRO A 167 -15.99 -5.36 5.41
N PHE A 168 -15.10 -4.51 5.95
CA PHE A 168 -14.88 -4.37 7.39
C PHE A 168 -16.18 -4.12 8.17
N ASP A 169 -17.04 -3.19 7.72
CA ASP A 169 -18.25 -2.83 8.44
C ASP A 169 -19.32 -3.92 8.34
N SER A 170 -19.47 -4.54 7.17
CA SER A 170 -20.38 -5.68 7.00
C SER A 170 -19.97 -6.86 7.89
N LEU A 171 -18.67 -7.10 8.03
CA LEU A 171 -18.15 -8.10 8.97
C LEU A 171 -18.40 -7.70 10.43
N ALA A 172 -18.26 -6.41 10.75
CA ALA A 172 -18.53 -5.91 12.10
C ALA A 172 -20.01 -6.04 12.51
N GLU A 173 -20.92 -5.88 11.56
CA GLU A 173 -22.35 -6.08 11.80
C GLU A 173 -22.72 -7.56 11.98
N MET A 174 -22.10 -8.45 11.23
CA MET A 174 -22.37 -9.89 11.29
C MET A 174 -21.80 -10.58 12.54
N LEU A 175 -20.73 -10.02 13.13
CA LEU A 175 -20.03 -10.64 14.24
C LEU A 175 -20.64 -10.24 15.60
N PRO A 176 -20.70 -11.18 16.58
CA PRO A 176 -21.04 -10.87 17.96
C PRO A 176 -20.13 -9.78 18.54
N VAL A 177 -20.66 -8.92 19.42
CA VAL A 177 -19.94 -7.78 20.01
C VAL A 177 -18.59 -8.19 20.64
N LEU A 178 -18.55 -9.36 21.29
CA LEU A 178 -17.34 -9.91 21.93
C LEU A 178 -16.19 -10.22 20.93
N VAL A 179 -16.52 -10.51 19.66
CA VAL A 179 -15.54 -10.93 18.64
C VAL A 179 -15.11 -9.75 17.76
N ARG A 180 -15.90 -8.68 17.70
CA ARG A 180 -15.61 -7.48 16.89
C ARG A 180 -14.20 -6.90 17.06
N PRO A 181 -13.59 -6.89 18.28
CA PRO A 181 -12.22 -6.39 18.43
C PRO A 181 -11.17 -7.10 17.57
N ILE A 182 -11.42 -8.35 17.16
CA ILE A 182 -10.52 -9.09 16.25
C ILE A 182 -10.40 -8.41 14.88
N LEU A 183 -11.45 -7.72 14.43
CA LEU A 183 -11.43 -7.00 13.16
C LEU A 183 -10.40 -5.86 13.11
N TRP A 184 -9.97 -5.34 14.28
CA TRP A 184 -8.91 -4.33 14.35
C TRP A 184 -7.53 -4.83 13.90
N ILE A 185 -7.38 -6.16 13.74
CA ILE A 185 -6.20 -6.77 13.13
C ILE A 185 -6.19 -6.56 11.63
N LEU A 186 -7.38 -6.38 11.01
CA LEU A 186 -7.47 -6.11 9.57
C LEU A 186 -7.00 -4.70 9.23
N PRO A 187 -6.34 -4.52 8.08
CA PRO A 187 -5.91 -3.20 7.63
C PRO A 187 -7.09 -2.23 7.47
N PRO A 188 -7.02 -1.01 8.03
CA PRO A 188 -8.13 -0.05 8.00
C PRO A 188 -8.24 0.69 6.64
N SER A 189 -8.22 -0.05 5.52
CA SER A 189 -8.17 0.52 4.18
C SER A 189 -9.45 1.26 3.78
N ILE A 190 -10.61 0.82 4.26
CA ILE A 190 -11.90 1.38 3.85
C ILE A 190 -12.29 2.64 4.63
N HIS A 191 -11.73 2.85 5.82
CA HIS A 191 -12.15 3.94 6.71
C HIS A 191 -11.87 5.34 6.14
N THR A 192 -10.71 5.55 5.51
CA THR A 192 -10.38 6.84 4.86
C THR A 192 -11.21 7.07 3.62
N ILE A 193 -11.53 6.02 2.88
CA ILE A 193 -12.40 6.07 1.71
C ILE A 193 -13.78 6.56 2.12
N LYS A 194 -14.40 5.93 3.13
CA LYS A 194 -15.71 6.33 3.66
C LYS A 194 -15.71 7.74 4.22
N SER A 195 -14.62 8.13 4.89
CA SER A 195 -14.47 9.50 5.38
C SER A 195 -14.45 10.51 4.24
N LEU A 196 -13.78 10.22 3.13
CA LEU A 196 -13.76 11.07 1.95
C LEU A 196 -15.12 11.12 1.24
N GLU A 197 -15.80 9.99 1.10
CA GLU A 197 -17.12 9.90 0.45
C GLU A 197 -18.22 10.61 1.24
N SER A 198 -18.16 10.56 2.58
CA SER A 198 -19.11 11.24 3.46
C SER A 198 -18.79 12.71 3.69
N TRP A 199 -17.65 13.19 3.20
CA TRP A 199 -17.21 14.57 3.45
C TRP A 199 -17.94 15.57 2.57
N ASN A 200 -18.45 16.65 3.18
CA ASN A 200 -19.16 17.76 2.50
C ASN A 200 -18.22 18.71 1.73
N GLN A 201 -16.90 18.45 1.71
CA GLN A 201 -15.84 19.22 1.02
C GLN A 201 -15.69 20.68 1.48
N THR A 202 -16.36 21.09 2.54
CA THR A 202 -16.33 22.48 3.04
C THR A 202 -15.60 22.63 4.37
N THR A 203 -15.82 21.71 5.31
CA THR A 203 -15.25 21.75 6.66
C THR A 203 -14.39 20.51 6.91
N VAL A 204 -13.30 20.70 7.63
CA VAL A 204 -12.40 19.63 8.05
C VAL A 204 -12.54 19.44 9.55
N ASP A 205 -13.37 18.49 9.93
CA ASP A 205 -13.59 18.16 11.34
C ASP A 205 -12.62 17.09 11.83
N PHE A 206 -12.45 17.00 13.15
CA PHE A 206 -11.59 15.98 13.74
C PHE A 206 -12.01 14.56 13.36
N ASN A 207 -13.32 14.28 13.30
CA ASN A 207 -13.86 12.98 12.90
C ASN A 207 -13.46 12.59 11.46
N PHE A 208 -13.35 13.59 10.56
CA PHE A 208 -12.87 13.38 9.20
C PHE A 208 -11.37 12.99 9.18
N LEU A 209 -10.55 13.58 10.04
CA LEU A 209 -9.11 13.32 10.10
C LEU A 209 -8.75 12.03 10.83
N LEU A 210 -9.60 11.55 11.71
CA LEU A 210 -9.33 10.39 12.57
C LEU A 210 -8.95 9.12 11.79
N PRO A 211 -9.61 8.73 10.68
CA PRO A 211 -9.21 7.58 9.88
C PRO A 211 -7.82 7.72 9.25
N PHE A 212 -7.43 8.93 8.83
CA PHE A 212 -6.10 9.19 8.27
C PHE A 212 -5.00 9.02 9.32
N ILE A 213 -5.23 9.57 10.52
CA ILE A 213 -4.34 9.40 11.67
C ILE A 213 -4.24 7.91 12.05
N TRP A 214 -5.37 7.20 12.04
CA TRP A 214 -5.42 5.79 12.38
C TRP A 214 -4.55 4.93 11.45
N ILE A 215 -4.57 5.17 10.13
CA ILE A 215 -3.68 4.46 9.19
C ILE A 215 -2.21 4.70 9.53
N ILE A 216 -1.82 5.93 9.89
CA ILE A 216 -0.44 6.25 10.25
C ILE A 216 -0.02 5.48 11.51
N VAL A 217 -0.87 5.46 12.53
CA VAL A 217 -0.63 4.69 13.76
C VAL A 217 -0.54 3.19 13.45
N TYR A 218 -1.45 2.67 12.66
CA TYR A 218 -1.48 1.26 12.26
C TYR A 218 -0.20 0.87 11.49
N CYS A 219 0.21 1.65 10.50
CA CYS A 219 1.46 1.44 9.77
C CYS A 219 2.68 1.48 10.71
N SER A 220 2.70 2.40 11.67
CA SER A 220 3.78 2.52 12.66
C SER A 220 3.86 1.26 13.55
N ILE A 221 2.73 0.73 13.98
CA ILE A 221 2.65 -0.52 14.75
C ILE A 221 3.15 -1.69 13.91
N LEU A 222 2.69 -1.81 12.65
CA LEU A 222 3.14 -2.87 11.75
C LEU A 222 4.66 -2.81 11.50
N LEU A 223 5.22 -1.63 11.24
CA LEU A 223 6.66 -1.47 11.05
C LEU A 223 7.45 -1.84 12.32
N PHE A 224 6.97 -1.43 13.49
CA PHE A 224 7.59 -1.81 14.76
C PHE A 224 7.58 -3.33 14.95
N LEU A 225 6.46 -4.00 14.70
CA LEU A 225 6.34 -5.45 14.77
C LEU A 225 7.24 -6.13 13.74
N PHE A 226 7.27 -5.65 12.50
CA PHE A 226 8.13 -6.16 11.44
C PHE A 226 9.60 -6.18 11.87
N PHE A 227 10.16 -5.05 12.32
CA PHE A 227 11.55 -4.99 12.76
C PHE A 227 11.83 -5.79 14.02
N THR A 228 10.86 -5.93 14.90
CA THR A 228 10.99 -6.75 16.12
C THR A 228 11.08 -8.25 15.78
N LEU A 229 10.23 -8.72 14.87
CA LEU A 229 10.23 -10.10 14.41
C LEU A 229 11.50 -10.43 13.62
N LEU A 230 11.97 -9.52 12.76
CA LEU A 230 13.21 -9.71 12.01
C LEU A 230 14.42 -9.91 12.93
N LYS A 231 14.52 -9.15 14.02
CA LYS A 231 15.60 -9.34 15.01
C LYS A 231 15.60 -10.72 15.66
N LYS A 232 14.46 -11.41 15.69
CA LYS A 232 14.32 -12.77 16.22
C LYS A 232 14.74 -13.83 15.20
N ILE A 233 14.48 -13.59 13.91
CA ILE A 233 14.72 -14.56 12.83
C ILE A 233 16.19 -14.56 12.40
N GLU A 234 16.84 -13.40 12.44
CA GLU A 234 18.22 -13.19 11.98
C GLU A 234 19.26 -13.37 13.13
N ARG A 235 18.84 -13.77 14.33
CA ARG A 235 19.71 -14.23 15.43
C ARG A 235 19.90 -15.73 15.36
#